data_24a9f98f8e11e2b3c8cdaada731ef46c
#
_entry.id   24a9f98f8e11e2b3c8cdaada731ef46c
#
_cell.length_a   1.000
_cell.length_b   1.000
_cell.length_c   1.000
_cell.angle_alpha   90.00
_cell.angle_beta   90.00
_cell.angle_gamma   90.00
#
_symmetry.space_group_name_H-M   'P 1'
#
loop_
_entity.id
_entity.type
_entity.pdbx_description
1 polymer ?
#
loop_
_entity_poly.entity_id
_entity_poly.type
_entity_poly.pdbx_seq_one_letter_code
_entity_poly.pdbx_strand_id
1 'polypeptide(L)'
;MAKIEIVRGDITRLNVDAIVNAANRSLLGGGGVDGAIHRAAGPELLKACELLNGCNTGDAKITPGFRLPSKHVIHAVGPVWNGGNYNEKELLASCYRQSLRIASENCIKTIAFPNISTGVYCFPKPEAALIAFETVQPFLTDHPEIDKVIFCCFDEENFDIYNNLTFNKIIIKRVQSRTAIQMVADLASIIWNEYYVPIIGQAQIDYMVRAFQSTEAIDKQINSEDYEYYLIHHLSEPSGYIGIQLFGKELFISKFYVVKEKRGTGLGKDGLKFIISRAKELGAYAITLTVNKNNINSIRAYEKMGFINTGSVVADIGAGFVMDDYKMRLEIKG
;
A
#
# COMPACT_ATOMS: atom_id res chain seq x y z
N MET A 1 -14.16 -9.22 -10.36
CA MET A 1 -13.38 -8.10 -9.81
C MET A 1 -12.91 -7.25 -10.96
N ALA A 2 -13.16 -5.94 -10.90
CA ALA A 2 -12.65 -4.99 -11.89
C ALA A 2 -11.13 -5.10 -12.02
N LYS A 3 -10.62 -4.98 -13.24
CA LYS A 3 -9.18 -5.13 -13.54
C LYS A 3 -8.51 -3.76 -13.57
N ILE A 4 -7.44 -3.57 -12.80
CA ILE A 4 -6.53 -2.45 -12.94
C ILE A 4 -5.41 -2.84 -13.89
N GLU A 5 -5.21 -2.06 -14.93
CA GLU A 5 -4.15 -2.20 -15.92
C GLU A 5 -3.22 -0.99 -15.89
N ILE A 6 -1.92 -1.21 -16.10
CA ILE A 6 -0.92 -0.14 -16.25
C ILE A 6 -0.40 -0.24 -17.66
N VAL A 7 -0.50 0.84 -18.41
CA VAL A 7 0.00 0.91 -19.79
C VAL A 7 0.93 2.11 -19.96
N ARG A 8 1.96 1.96 -20.78
CA ARG A 8 2.79 3.08 -21.22
C ARG A 8 2.36 3.48 -22.63
N GLY A 9 1.93 4.72 -22.81
CA GLY A 9 1.49 5.16 -24.12
C GLY A 9 0.76 6.51 -24.15
N ASP A 10 0.10 6.75 -25.24
CA ASP A 10 -0.70 7.94 -25.50
C ASP A 10 -2.18 7.65 -25.20
N ILE A 11 -2.72 8.29 -24.17
CA ILE A 11 -4.09 8.10 -23.73
C ILE A 11 -5.13 8.44 -24.84
N THR A 12 -4.78 9.32 -25.76
CA THR A 12 -5.67 9.73 -26.88
C THR A 12 -5.93 8.62 -27.89
N ARG A 13 -5.15 7.54 -27.82
CA ARG A 13 -5.26 6.38 -28.73
C ARG A 13 -5.96 5.19 -28.09
N LEU A 14 -6.35 5.28 -26.84
CA LEU A 14 -7.00 4.18 -26.13
C LEU A 14 -8.46 4.03 -26.55
N ASN A 15 -8.83 2.82 -26.92
CA ASN A 15 -10.23 2.46 -27.21
C ASN A 15 -10.89 1.97 -25.91
N VAL A 16 -11.44 2.92 -25.16
CA VAL A 16 -12.14 2.73 -23.88
C VAL A 16 -13.43 3.56 -23.87
N ASP A 17 -14.33 3.34 -22.92
CA ASP A 17 -15.55 4.14 -22.86
C ASP A 17 -15.25 5.60 -22.48
N ALA A 18 -14.30 5.83 -21.58
CA ALA A 18 -13.87 7.18 -21.22
C ALA A 18 -12.37 7.28 -20.99
N ILE A 19 -11.79 8.41 -21.38
CA ILE A 19 -10.47 8.85 -20.91
C ILE A 19 -10.63 10.04 -19.97
N VAL A 20 -9.73 10.14 -18.97
CA VAL A 20 -9.66 11.30 -18.09
C VAL A 20 -8.66 12.30 -18.64
N ASN A 21 -9.04 13.57 -18.66
CA ASN A 21 -8.19 14.69 -18.99
C ASN A 21 -7.73 15.36 -17.69
N ALA A 22 -6.40 15.51 -17.51
CA ALA A 22 -5.84 16.35 -16.46
C ALA A 22 -5.93 17.81 -16.88
N ALA A 23 -7.12 18.39 -16.70
CA ALA A 23 -7.50 19.71 -17.15
C ALA A 23 -7.07 20.81 -16.17
N ASN A 24 -7.07 22.05 -16.64
CA ASN A 24 -7.02 23.23 -15.80
C ASN A 24 -8.45 23.71 -15.43
N ARG A 25 -8.55 24.69 -14.51
CA ARG A 25 -9.84 25.18 -13.99
C ARG A 25 -10.76 25.80 -15.06
N SER A 26 -10.21 26.34 -16.14
CA SER A 26 -11.02 26.93 -17.22
C SER A 26 -11.65 25.88 -18.13
N LEU A 27 -11.04 24.68 -18.24
CA LEU A 27 -11.36 23.60 -19.18
C LEU A 27 -11.12 23.97 -20.65
N LEU A 28 -10.48 25.10 -20.94
CA LEU A 28 -10.33 25.64 -22.30
C LEU A 28 -9.04 25.17 -23.00
N GLY A 29 -8.53 24.03 -22.59
CA GLY A 29 -7.28 23.48 -23.12
C GLY A 29 -6.04 24.06 -22.45
N GLY A 30 -4.90 23.47 -22.74
CA GLY A 30 -3.61 23.84 -22.15
C GLY A 30 -2.45 23.05 -22.75
N GLY A 31 -1.41 22.82 -21.96
CA GLY A 31 -0.25 22.00 -22.34
C GLY A 31 -0.39 20.53 -21.95
N GLY A 32 0.63 19.75 -22.23
CA GLY A 32 0.72 18.34 -21.84
C GLY A 32 -0.42 17.48 -22.38
N VAL A 33 -0.99 16.62 -21.52
CA VAL A 33 -2.08 15.71 -21.89
C VAL A 33 -3.36 16.46 -22.26
N ASP A 34 -3.66 17.58 -21.59
CA ASP A 34 -4.82 18.43 -21.90
C ASP A 34 -4.78 18.93 -23.36
N GLY A 35 -3.65 19.51 -23.76
CA GLY A 35 -3.47 19.94 -25.15
C GLY A 35 -3.47 18.76 -26.15
N ALA A 36 -2.96 17.61 -25.80
CA ALA A 36 -2.98 16.43 -26.66
C ALA A 36 -4.41 15.94 -26.89
N ILE A 37 -5.22 15.87 -25.85
CA ILE A 37 -6.64 15.48 -25.91
C ILE A 37 -7.44 16.47 -26.75
N HIS A 38 -7.29 17.79 -26.52
CA HIS A 38 -7.98 18.81 -27.32
C HIS A 38 -7.62 18.73 -28.81
N ARG A 39 -6.35 18.54 -29.15
CA ARG A 39 -5.93 18.35 -30.56
C ARG A 39 -6.52 17.11 -31.20
N ALA A 40 -6.52 15.99 -30.46
CA ALA A 40 -7.01 14.71 -30.99
C ALA A 40 -8.55 14.68 -31.11
N ALA A 41 -9.27 15.28 -30.17
CA ALA A 41 -10.71 15.34 -30.17
C ALA A 41 -11.30 16.32 -31.22
N GLY A 42 -10.52 17.30 -31.63
CA GLY A 42 -10.95 18.34 -32.55
C GLY A 42 -11.63 19.55 -31.86
N PRO A 43 -12.00 20.59 -32.65
CA PRO A 43 -12.48 21.85 -32.11
C PRO A 43 -13.84 21.75 -31.40
N GLU A 44 -14.56 20.69 -31.63
CA GLU A 44 -15.87 20.43 -31.01
C GLU A 44 -15.73 20.22 -29.49
N LEU A 45 -14.60 19.65 -29.04
CA LEU A 45 -14.35 19.46 -27.60
C LEU A 45 -14.24 20.80 -26.87
N LEU A 46 -13.53 21.78 -27.47
CA LEU A 46 -13.40 23.11 -26.87
C LEU A 46 -14.77 23.77 -26.70
N LYS A 47 -15.62 23.71 -27.72
CA LYS A 47 -17.00 24.25 -27.66
C LYS A 47 -17.83 23.60 -26.57
N ALA A 48 -17.70 22.28 -26.38
CA ALA A 48 -18.38 21.57 -25.31
C ALA A 48 -17.84 21.98 -23.93
N CYS A 49 -16.53 22.17 -23.79
CA CYS A 49 -15.91 22.65 -22.55
C CYS A 49 -16.33 24.08 -22.17
N GLU A 50 -16.50 24.98 -23.16
CA GLU A 50 -17.00 26.36 -22.93
C GLU A 50 -18.36 26.34 -22.22
N LEU A 51 -19.26 25.43 -22.61
CA LEU A 51 -20.58 25.28 -22.00
C LEU A 51 -20.53 24.77 -20.55
N LEU A 52 -19.45 24.14 -20.14
CA LEU A 52 -19.28 23.65 -18.77
C LEU A 52 -18.96 24.78 -17.77
N ASN A 53 -18.57 25.97 -18.22
CA ASN A 53 -18.23 27.13 -17.38
C ASN A 53 -17.14 26.81 -16.32
N GLY A 54 -16.07 26.10 -16.74
CA GLY A 54 -14.97 25.73 -15.86
C GLY A 54 -15.30 24.60 -14.87
N CYS A 55 -14.32 24.26 -14.03
CA CYS A 55 -14.42 23.23 -13.00
C CYS A 55 -13.50 23.58 -11.81
N ASN A 56 -13.92 23.26 -10.58
CA ASN A 56 -13.10 23.50 -9.40
C ASN A 56 -11.99 22.46 -9.27
N THR A 57 -10.91 22.84 -8.58
CA THR A 57 -9.86 21.89 -8.20
C THR A 57 -10.44 20.81 -7.29
N GLY A 58 -10.13 19.55 -7.59
CA GLY A 58 -10.68 18.38 -6.90
C GLY A 58 -11.95 17.80 -7.53
N ASP A 59 -12.58 18.52 -8.47
CA ASP A 59 -13.80 18.11 -9.18
C ASP A 59 -13.51 17.62 -10.60
N ALA A 60 -14.55 17.05 -11.23
CA ALA A 60 -14.52 16.60 -12.62
C ALA A 60 -15.83 16.90 -13.35
N LYS A 61 -15.78 17.00 -14.67
CA LYS A 61 -16.94 17.16 -15.58
C LYS A 61 -16.78 16.28 -16.81
N ILE A 62 -17.86 15.90 -17.47
CA ILE A 62 -17.84 14.99 -18.63
C ILE A 62 -18.29 15.69 -19.92
N THR A 63 -17.68 15.31 -21.04
CA THR A 63 -18.08 15.65 -22.41
C THR A 63 -18.05 14.42 -23.30
N PRO A 64 -18.67 14.45 -24.50
CA PRO A 64 -18.37 13.47 -25.55
C PRO A 64 -16.89 13.49 -25.96
N GLY A 65 -16.41 12.36 -26.52
CA GLY A 65 -15.01 12.20 -26.99
C GLY A 65 -14.75 12.75 -28.39
N PHE A 66 -15.80 13.04 -29.16
CA PHE A 66 -15.77 13.57 -30.53
C PHE A 66 -14.91 12.68 -31.47
N ARG A 67 -13.74 13.15 -31.93
CA ARG A 67 -12.84 12.41 -32.84
C ARG A 67 -11.92 11.42 -32.15
N LEU A 68 -11.98 11.33 -30.83
CA LEU A 68 -11.21 10.34 -30.07
C LEU A 68 -11.79 8.93 -30.26
N PRO A 69 -10.98 7.86 -30.11
CA PRO A 69 -11.47 6.50 -30.03
C PRO A 69 -12.38 6.26 -28.80
N SER A 70 -12.16 7.00 -27.72
CA SER A 70 -12.98 6.96 -26.51
C SER A 70 -14.30 7.73 -26.72
N LYS A 71 -15.40 7.19 -26.16
CA LYS A 71 -16.74 7.79 -26.28
C LYS A 71 -16.87 9.09 -25.50
N HIS A 72 -16.15 9.20 -24.36
CA HIS A 72 -16.25 10.32 -23.45
C HIS A 72 -14.87 10.82 -23.02
N VAL A 73 -14.82 12.10 -22.62
CA VAL A 73 -13.70 12.70 -21.88
C VAL A 73 -14.22 13.20 -20.53
N ILE A 74 -13.59 12.76 -19.45
CA ILE A 74 -13.86 13.27 -18.09
C ILE A 74 -12.73 14.24 -17.73
N HIS A 75 -13.05 15.52 -17.60
CA HIS A 75 -12.11 16.59 -17.33
C HIS A 75 -11.96 16.76 -15.82
N ALA A 76 -10.88 16.24 -15.25
CA ALA A 76 -10.55 16.34 -13.83
C ALA A 76 -9.53 17.46 -13.58
N VAL A 77 -9.79 18.33 -12.62
CA VAL A 77 -8.92 19.46 -12.29
C VAL A 77 -8.09 19.13 -11.07
N GLY A 78 -6.88 18.66 -11.28
CA GLY A 78 -5.94 18.33 -10.20
C GLY A 78 -5.33 19.57 -9.53
N PRO A 79 -4.81 19.43 -8.29
CA PRO A 79 -4.15 20.52 -7.57
C PRO A 79 -2.74 20.80 -8.11
N VAL A 80 -2.29 22.05 -8.00
CA VAL A 80 -0.89 22.42 -8.09
C VAL A 80 -0.22 22.06 -6.76
N TRP A 81 0.97 21.45 -6.81
CA TRP A 81 1.71 21.10 -5.60
C TRP A 81 2.38 22.33 -4.99
N ASN A 82 2.07 22.62 -3.73
CA ASN A 82 2.63 23.71 -2.95
C ASN A 82 3.23 23.21 -1.62
N GLY A 83 3.78 21.98 -1.62
CA GLY A 83 4.46 21.40 -0.46
C GLY A 83 3.58 20.54 0.44
N GLY A 84 2.34 20.23 0.06
CA GLY A 84 1.46 19.30 0.77
C GLY A 84 0.66 19.91 1.92
N ASN A 85 0.69 21.23 2.09
CA ASN A 85 0.05 21.93 3.21
C ASN A 85 -1.30 22.56 2.86
N TYR A 86 -1.77 22.45 1.61
CA TYR A 86 -3.00 23.08 1.09
C TYR A 86 -4.05 22.04 0.66
N ASN A 87 -4.08 20.92 1.36
CA ASN A 87 -5.02 19.82 1.09
C ASN A 87 -4.86 19.16 -0.29
N GLU A 88 -3.67 19.28 -0.91
CA GLU A 88 -3.43 18.81 -2.27
C GLU A 88 -3.64 17.30 -2.42
N LYS A 89 -3.28 16.51 -1.38
CA LYS A 89 -3.48 15.05 -1.38
C LYS A 89 -4.95 14.68 -1.49
N GLU A 90 -5.79 15.31 -0.68
CA GLU A 90 -7.23 15.07 -0.69
C GLU A 90 -7.89 15.60 -1.97
N LEU A 91 -7.44 16.75 -2.49
CA LEU A 91 -7.91 17.29 -3.76
C LEU A 91 -7.56 16.35 -4.94
N LEU A 92 -6.36 15.76 -4.92
CA LEU A 92 -5.98 14.76 -5.93
C LEU A 92 -6.82 13.48 -5.80
N ALA A 93 -7.00 12.96 -4.60
CA ALA A 93 -7.88 11.81 -4.34
C ALA A 93 -9.32 12.10 -4.80
N SER A 94 -9.81 13.33 -4.55
CA SER A 94 -11.13 13.77 -5.00
C SER A 94 -11.28 13.73 -6.53
N CYS A 95 -10.24 14.13 -7.29
CA CYS A 95 -10.26 14.02 -8.76
C CYS A 95 -10.55 12.59 -9.23
N TYR A 96 -9.89 11.59 -8.63
CA TYR A 96 -10.13 10.19 -8.96
C TYR A 96 -11.52 9.73 -8.55
N ARG A 97 -11.98 10.06 -7.33
CA ARG A 97 -13.34 9.71 -6.88
C ARG A 97 -14.43 10.32 -7.73
N GLN A 98 -14.33 11.62 -8.05
CA GLN A 98 -15.32 12.30 -8.87
C GLN A 98 -15.35 11.74 -10.30
N SER A 99 -14.19 11.46 -10.88
CA SER A 99 -14.10 10.83 -12.20
C SER A 99 -14.75 9.45 -12.23
N LEU A 100 -14.50 8.62 -11.21
CA LEU A 100 -15.10 7.28 -11.11
C LEU A 100 -16.61 7.35 -10.83
N ARG A 101 -17.07 8.31 -10.02
CA ARG A 101 -18.49 8.53 -9.78
C ARG A 101 -19.21 8.91 -11.09
N ILE A 102 -18.65 9.87 -11.84
CA ILE A 102 -19.19 10.24 -13.15
C ILE A 102 -19.20 9.05 -14.10
N ALA A 103 -18.17 8.20 -14.08
CA ALA A 103 -18.12 6.99 -14.89
C ALA A 103 -19.25 6.02 -14.53
N SER A 104 -19.48 5.75 -13.25
CA SER A 104 -20.55 4.89 -12.76
C SER A 104 -21.95 5.47 -13.15
N GLU A 105 -22.18 6.76 -12.90
CA GLU A 105 -23.44 7.47 -13.24
C GLU A 105 -23.76 7.46 -14.75
N ASN A 106 -22.73 7.35 -15.62
CA ASN A 106 -22.87 7.32 -17.08
C ASN A 106 -22.69 5.92 -17.70
N CYS A 107 -22.78 4.86 -16.89
CA CYS A 107 -22.66 3.47 -17.33
C CYS A 107 -21.34 3.18 -18.10
N ILE A 108 -20.26 3.89 -17.75
CA ILE A 108 -18.92 3.70 -18.31
C ILE A 108 -18.29 2.47 -17.62
N LYS A 109 -17.93 1.49 -18.42
CA LYS A 109 -17.33 0.24 -17.95
C LYS A 109 -15.81 0.25 -17.98
N THR A 110 -15.23 1.00 -18.90
CA THR A 110 -13.78 1.09 -19.10
C THR A 110 -13.32 2.53 -19.07
N ILE A 111 -12.42 2.87 -18.14
CA ILE A 111 -11.92 4.24 -17.95
C ILE A 111 -10.39 4.25 -17.89
N ALA A 112 -9.76 5.24 -18.55
CA ALA A 112 -8.31 5.44 -18.48
C ALA A 112 -7.95 6.77 -17.85
N PHE A 113 -7.00 6.74 -16.92
CA PHE A 113 -6.46 7.91 -16.22
C PHE A 113 -5.05 8.23 -16.69
N PRO A 114 -4.71 9.51 -16.94
CA PRO A 114 -3.34 9.96 -17.03
C PRO A 114 -2.75 10.14 -15.63
N ASN A 115 -1.46 10.49 -15.53
CA ASN A 115 -0.82 10.85 -14.27
C ASN A 115 -1.22 12.30 -13.87
N ILE A 116 -2.33 12.46 -13.15
CA ILE A 116 -2.90 13.76 -12.78
C ILE A 116 -1.91 14.54 -11.89
N SER A 117 -1.74 15.83 -12.16
CA SER A 117 -0.91 16.80 -11.43
C SER A 117 0.61 16.56 -11.45
N THR A 118 1.13 15.49 -12.06
CA THR A 118 2.57 15.14 -12.00
C THR A 118 3.44 15.81 -13.05
N GLY A 119 2.84 16.55 -13.98
CA GLY A 119 3.54 17.36 -14.99
C GLY A 119 3.84 18.78 -14.46
N VAL A 120 3.32 19.79 -15.14
CA VAL A 120 3.53 21.21 -14.80
C VAL A 120 3.04 21.62 -13.41
N TYR A 121 2.17 20.81 -12.78
CA TYR A 121 1.70 21.03 -11.42
C TYR A 121 2.63 20.44 -10.36
N CYS A 122 3.70 19.75 -10.75
CA CYS A 122 4.82 19.30 -9.92
C CYS A 122 4.44 18.46 -8.69
N PHE A 123 3.29 17.79 -8.68
CA PHE A 123 2.96 16.84 -7.61
C PHE A 123 3.98 15.70 -7.62
N PRO A 124 4.58 15.29 -6.45
CA PRO A 124 5.55 14.21 -6.39
C PRO A 124 4.97 12.91 -6.98
N LYS A 125 5.62 12.37 -8.03
CA LYS A 125 5.12 11.24 -8.81
C LYS A 125 4.81 9.99 -7.96
N PRO A 126 5.70 9.55 -7.02
CA PRO A 126 5.41 8.38 -6.20
C PRO A 126 4.17 8.58 -5.30
N GLU A 127 4.02 9.77 -4.74
CA GLU A 127 2.92 10.10 -3.85
C GLU A 127 1.60 10.23 -4.62
N ALA A 128 1.63 10.85 -5.80
CA ALA A 128 0.46 10.95 -6.68
C ALA A 128 -0.02 9.57 -7.14
N ALA A 129 0.89 8.68 -7.51
CA ALA A 129 0.57 7.32 -7.92
C ALA A 129 -0.03 6.50 -6.77
N LEU A 130 0.50 6.66 -5.55
CA LEU A 130 -0.04 6.02 -4.35
C LEU A 130 -1.48 6.47 -4.10
N ILE A 131 -1.73 7.79 -4.10
CA ILE A 131 -3.08 8.38 -3.92
C ILE A 131 -4.05 7.85 -4.98
N ALA A 132 -3.62 7.82 -6.26
CA ALA A 132 -4.43 7.28 -7.34
C ALA A 132 -4.84 5.83 -7.07
N PHE A 133 -3.88 4.99 -6.70
CA PHE A 133 -4.10 3.56 -6.48
C PHE A 133 -4.98 3.30 -5.25
N GLU A 134 -4.72 3.99 -4.13
CA GLU A 134 -5.48 3.87 -2.89
C GLU A 134 -6.90 4.42 -3.00
N THR A 135 -7.14 5.33 -3.94
CA THR A 135 -8.48 5.85 -4.21
C THR A 135 -9.28 4.94 -5.14
N VAL A 136 -8.63 4.46 -6.22
CA VAL A 136 -9.31 3.66 -7.26
C VAL A 136 -9.63 2.25 -6.77
N GLN A 137 -8.72 1.59 -6.07
CA GLN A 137 -8.88 0.18 -5.70
C GLN A 137 -10.08 -0.07 -4.77
N PRO A 138 -10.30 0.67 -3.67
CA PRO A 138 -11.49 0.52 -2.83
C PRO A 138 -12.77 0.86 -3.60
N PHE A 139 -12.77 1.92 -4.41
CA PHE A 139 -13.93 2.31 -5.21
C PHE A 139 -14.42 1.17 -6.10
N LEU A 140 -13.50 0.48 -6.78
CA LEU A 140 -13.84 -0.67 -7.64
C LEU A 140 -14.40 -1.88 -6.88
N THR A 141 -14.16 -1.98 -5.59
CA THR A 141 -14.76 -3.04 -4.76
C THR A 141 -16.24 -2.80 -4.56
N ASP A 142 -16.64 -1.55 -4.38
CA ASP A 142 -18.02 -1.13 -4.13
C ASP A 142 -18.81 -0.90 -5.43
N HIS A 143 -18.11 -0.77 -6.57
CA HIS A 143 -18.65 -0.46 -7.90
C HIS A 143 -18.29 -1.53 -8.95
N PRO A 144 -18.88 -2.73 -8.86
CA PRO A 144 -18.59 -3.83 -9.77
C PRO A 144 -19.04 -3.62 -11.22
N GLU A 145 -19.82 -2.58 -11.49
CA GLU A 145 -20.25 -2.18 -12.83
C GLU A 145 -19.11 -1.60 -13.68
N ILE A 146 -18.00 -1.15 -13.06
CA ILE A 146 -16.78 -0.74 -13.77
C ILE A 146 -15.91 -1.97 -13.97
N ASP A 147 -15.77 -2.39 -15.22
CA ASP A 147 -15.05 -3.62 -15.59
C ASP A 147 -13.52 -3.41 -15.53
N LYS A 148 -13.04 -2.21 -15.95
CA LYS A 148 -11.61 -1.95 -16.07
C LYS A 148 -11.24 -0.48 -15.84
N VAL A 149 -10.16 -0.28 -15.07
CA VAL A 149 -9.45 0.99 -14.95
C VAL A 149 -8.04 0.85 -15.51
N ILE A 150 -7.63 1.78 -16.37
CA ILE A 150 -6.28 1.84 -16.96
C ILE A 150 -5.56 3.07 -16.41
N PHE A 151 -4.37 2.90 -15.82
CA PHE A 151 -3.45 4.00 -15.61
C PHE A 151 -2.51 4.11 -16.82
N CYS A 152 -2.70 5.15 -17.62
CA CYS A 152 -1.94 5.41 -18.84
C CYS A 152 -0.79 6.35 -18.53
N CYS A 153 0.41 5.82 -18.39
CA CYS A 153 1.62 6.55 -18.11
C CYS A 153 2.29 7.00 -19.42
N PHE A 154 2.59 8.28 -19.55
CA PHE A 154 3.24 8.78 -20.75
C PHE A 154 4.75 8.53 -20.74
N ASP A 155 5.40 8.71 -19.59
CA ASP A 155 6.84 8.49 -19.41
C ASP A 155 7.14 7.20 -18.65
N GLU A 156 8.42 6.75 -18.75
CA GLU A 156 8.92 5.52 -18.14
C GLU A 156 8.94 5.59 -16.62
N GLU A 157 9.28 6.74 -16.05
CA GLU A 157 9.35 6.92 -14.60
C GLU A 157 7.97 6.70 -13.94
N ASN A 158 6.90 7.32 -14.47
CA ASN A 158 5.55 7.06 -13.99
C ASN A 158 5.14 5.60 -14.20
N PHE A 159 5.47 5.01 -15.36
CA PHE A 159 5.16 3.61 -15.65
C PHE A 159 5.81 2.67 -14.63
N ASP A 160 7.08 2.88 -14.30
CA ASP A 160 7.80 2.08 -13.32
C ASP A 160 7.23 2.26 -11.90
N ILE A 161 6.87 3.49 -11.52
CA ILE A 161 6.25 3.78 -10.22
C ILE A 161 4.92 3.01 -10.09
N TYR A 162 4.03 3.10 -11.09
CA TYR A 162 2.74 2.40 -11.05
C TYR A 162 2.88 0.88 -11.12
N ASN A 163 3.82 0.34 -11.91
CA ASN A 163 4.12 -1.07 -11.93
C ASN A 163 4.63 -1.56 -10.56
N ASN A 164 5.53 -0.80 -9.94
CA ASN A 164 6.02 -1.12 -8.61
C ASN A 164 4.90 -1.15 -7.56
N LEU A 165 3.92 -0.26 -7.65
CA LEU A 165 2.73 -0.29 -6.80
C LEU A 165 1.85 -1.52 -7.06
N THR A 166 1.76 -1.99 -8.31
CA THR A 166 0.91 -3.12 -8.70
C THR A 166 1.56 -4.47 -8.38
N PHE A 167 2.86 -4.58 -8.62
CA PHE A 167 3.61 -5.84 -8.45
C PHE A 167 4.26 -5.94 -7.08
N ASN A 168 4.63 -4.83 -6.44
CA ASN A 168 5.26 -4.77 -5.13
C ASN A 168 4.33 -4.11 -4.09
N LYS A 169 3.13 -4.66 -3.90
CA LYS A 169 2.25 -4.24 -2.79
C LYS A 169 2.95 -4.27 -1.43
N ILE A 170 3.98 -5.10 -1.32
CA ILE A 170 4.69 -5.36 -0.08
C ILE A 170 6.19 -5.25 -0.35
N ILE A 171 6.83 -4.32 0.34
CA ILE A 171 8.29 -4.16 0.34
C ILE A 171 8.77 -4.50 1.75
N ILE A 172 9.65 -5.50 1.85
CA ILE A 172 10.27 -5.89 3.11
C ILE A 172 11.72 -5.41 3.08
N LYS A 173 12.05 -4.41 3.92
CA LYS A 173 13.36 -3.77 3.98
C LYS A 173 14.08 -4.11 5.27
N ARG A 174 15.36 -4.50 5.18
CA ARG A 174 16.20 -4.71 6.36
C ARG A 174 16.38 -3.41 7.13
N VAL A 175 16.26 -3.47 8.45
CA VAL A 175 16.46 -2.35 9.36
C VAL A 175 17.95 -2.19 9.62
N GLN A 176 18.51 -1.04 9.19
CA GLN A 176 19.95 -0.75 9.26
C GLN A 176 20.25 0.68 9.73
N SER A 177 19.23 1.51 9.91
CA SER A 177 19.41 2.90 10.33
C SER A 177 18.65 3.18 11.63
N ARG A 178 19.10 4.17 12.38
CA ARG A 178 18.43 4.61 13.61
C ARG A 178 16.97 5.04 13.36
N THR A 179 16.72 5.68 12.23
CA THR A 179 15.35 6.05 11.83
C THR A 179 14.47 4.81 11.60
N ALA A 180 15.01 3.77 10.94
CA ALA A 180 14.27 2.53 10.74
C ALA A 180 14.03 1.76 12.05
N ILE A 181 14.99 1.78 12.99
CA ILE A 181 14.82 1.22 14.34
C ILE A 181 13.70 1.95 15.08
N GLN A 182 13.67 3.29 15.03
CA GLN A 182 12.60 4.08 15.64
C GLN A 182 11.23 3.71 15.05
N MET A 183 11.12 3.55 13.73
CA MET A 183 9.88 3.11 13.09
C MET A 183 9.41 1.73 13.58
N VAL A 184 10.33 0.80 13.83
CA VAL A 184 9.98 -0.51 14.42
C VAL A 184 9.46 -0.34 15.85
N ALA A 185 10.12 0.48 16.67
CA ALA A 185 9.71 0.73 18.05
C ALA A 185 8.31 1.40 18.11
N ASP A 186 8.04 2.36 17.23
CA ASP A 186 6.74 3.02 17.13
C ASP A 186 5.63 2.03 16.72
N LEU A 187 5.87 1.22 15.70
CA LEU A 187 4.96 0.15 15.30
C LEU A 187 4.73 -0.87 16.41
N ALA A 188 5.78 -1.25 17.12
CA ALA A 188 5.68 -2.18 18.25
C ALA A 188 4.79 -1.61 19.35
N SER A 189 5.00 -0.35 19.73
CA SER A 189 4.16 0.32 20.72
C SER A 189 2.68 0.34 20.31
N ILE A 190 2.37 0.71 19.07
CA ILE A 190 1.00 0.74 18.56
C ILE A 190 0.38 -0.66 18.57
N ILE A 191 1.05 -1.64 17.96
CA ILE A 191 0.50 -2.99 17.77
C ILE A 191 0.32 -3.72 19.09
N TRP A 192 1.30 -3.60 20.02
CA TRP A 192 1.25 -4.30 21.29
C TRP A 192 0.18 -3.73 22.21
N ASN A 193 0.03 -2.43 22.29
CA ASN A 193 -1.03 -1.79 23.07
C ASN A 193 -2.44 -2.10 22.51
N GLU A 194 -2.60 -2.16 21.19
CA GLU A 194 -3.88 -2.48 20.55
C GLU A 194 -4.27 -3.95 20.72
N TYR A 195 -3.30 -4.86 20.54
CA TYR A 195 -3.62 -6.28 20.37
C TYR A 195 -3.48 -7.10 21.65
N TYR A 196 -2.45 -6.84 22.46
CA TYR A 196 -2.10 -7.72 23.57
C TYR A 196 -2.63 -7.27 24.93
N VAL A 197 -3.01 -6.00 25.10
CA VAL A 197 -3.60 -5.54 26.37
C VAL A 197 -4.78 -6.39 26.85
N PRO A 198 -5.73 -6.79 25.98
CA PRO A 198 -6.82 -7.70 26.38
C PRO A 198 -6.37 -9.13 26.74
N ILE A 199 -5.15 -9.54 26.37
CA ILE A 199 -4.64 -10.91 26.54
C ILE A 199 -3.80 -11.04 27.81
N ILE A 200 -2.89 -10.08 28.04
CA ILE A 200 -1.88 -10.15 29.14
C ILE A 200 -1.88 -8.92 30.05
N GLY A 201 -2.73 -7.94 29.80
CA GLY A 201 -2.88 -6.73 30.61
C GLY A 201 -1.88 -5.62 30.33
N GLN A 202 -2.25 -4.39 30.70
CA GLN A 202 -1.47 -3.18 30.38
C GLN A 202 -0.08 -3.19 31.05
N ALA A 203 0.01 -3.55 32.33
CA ALA A 203 1.28 -3.52 33.06
C ALA A 203 2.37 -4.41 32.44
N GLN A 204 1.99 -5.61 31.98
CA GLN A 204 2.92 -6.50 31.29
C GLN A 204 3.31 -5.94 29.92
N ILE A 205 2.39 -5.32 29.17
CA ILE A 205 2.69 -4.67 27.90
C ILE A 205 3.65 -3.50 28.07
N ASP A 206 3.41 -2.62 29.04
CA ASP A 206 4.31 -1.49 29.31
C ASP A 206 5.74 -1.95 29.65
N TYR A 207 5.85 -3.04 30.41
CA TYR A 207 7.13 -3.67 30.69
C TYR A 207 7.79 -4.20 29.41
N MET A 208 7.07 -5.02 28.63
CA MET A 208 7.60 -5.70 27.46
C MET A 208 7.97 -4.73 26.34
N VAL A 209 7.17 -3.70 26.09
CA VAL A 209 7.48 -2.66 25.10
C VAL A 209 8.76 -1.94 25.48
N ARG A 210 8.89 -1.52 26.76
CA ARG A 210 10.09 -0.86 27.24
C ARG A 210 11.32 -1.77 27.24
N ALA A 211 11.20 -3.01 27.70
CA ALA A 211 12.34 -3.90 27.88
C ALA A 211 12.82 -4.55 26.58
N PHE A 212 11.92 -4.84 25.63
CA PHE A 212 12.22 -5.65 24.45
C PHE A 212 11.92 -4.99 23.09
N GLN A 213 11.19 -3.85 23.09
CA GLN A 213 10.74 -3.19 21.86
C GLN A 213 11.09 -1.70 21.82
N SER A 214 11.84 -1.18 22.82
CA SER A 214 12.37 0.18 22.77
C SER A 214 13.45 0.29 21.69
N THR A 215 13.75 1.51 21.27
CA THR A 215 14.80 1.80 20.28
C THR A 215 16.16 1.22 20.73
N GLU A 216 16.48 1.37 22.01
CA GLU A 216 17.72 0.87 22.62
C GLU A 216 17.75 -0.67 22.63
N ALA A 217 16.63 -1.31 22.98
CA ALA A 217 16.52 -2.76 22.99
C ALA A 217 16.67 -3.35 21.59
N ILE A 218 16.00 -2.76 20.59
CA ILE A 218 16.10 -3.20 19.19
C ILE A 218 17.51 -2.98 18.63
N ASP A 219 18.12 -1.82 18.92
CA ASP A 219 19.49 -1.52 18.51
C ASP A 219 20.49 -2.55 19.07
N LYS A 220 20.37 -2.87 20.38
CA LYS A 220 21.18 -3.90 21.03
C LYS A 220 20.96 -5.28 20.40
N GLN A 221 19.72 -5.67 20.11
CA GLN A 221 19.39 -6.94 19.47
C GLN A 221 20.04 -7.06 18.10
N ILE A 222 20.00 -6.00 17.29
CA ILE A 222 20.60 -5.97 15.96
C ILE A 222 22.13 -6.03 16.02
N ASN A 223 22.75 -5.21 16.88
CA ASN A 223 24.20 -5.00 16.87
C ASN A 223 24.99 -5.96 17.78
N SER A 224 24.33 -6.62 18.76
CA SER A 224 25.00 -7.43 19.80
C SER A 224 24.41 -8.82 20.02
N GLU A 225 23.24 -9.11 19.47
CA GLU A 225 22.52 -10.37 19.72
C GLU A 225 22.15 -11.10 18.42
N ASP A 226 22.75 -10.73 17.27
CA ASP A 226 22.58 -11.35 15.95
C ASP A 226 21.14 -11.43 15.44
N TYR A 227 20.30 -10.46 15.83
CA TYR A 227 18.96 -10.34 15.27
C TYR A 227 18.99 -9.66 13.91
N GLU A 228 18.15 -10.14 13.01
CA GLU A 228 17.77 -9.41 11.81
C GLU A 228 16.36 -8.85 11.96
N TYR A 229 16.22 -7.51 11.77
CA TYR A 229 14.94 -6.85 11.75
C TYR A 229 14.59 -6.36 10.35
N TYR A 230 13.30 -6.42 10.03
CA TYR A 230 12.77 -5.97 8.76
C TYR A 230 11.48 -5.18 8.97
N LEU A 231 11.35 -4.06 8.27
CA LEU A 231 10.10 -3.32 8.13
C LEU A 231 9.30 -3.85 6.94
N ILE A 232 8.04 -4.12 7.17
CA ILE A 232 7.06 -4.44 6.12
C ILE A 232 6.38 -3.15 5.73
N HIS A 233 6.56 -2.72 4.49
CA HIS A 233 5.83 -1.61 3.91
C HIS A 233 4.73 -2.14 3.00
N HIS A 234 3.55 -1.58 3.11
CA HIS A 234 2.44 -1.78 2.18
C HIS A 234 2.10 -0.43 1.55
N LEU A 235 2.23 -0.34 0.23
CA LEU A 235 2.03 0.92 -0.50
C LEU A 235 2.87 2.09 0.07
N SER A 236 4.15 1.82 0.36
CA SER A 236 5.12 2.75 0.95
C SER A 236 4.93 3.10 2.43
N GLU A 237 3.83 2.69 3.07
CA GLU A 237 3.58 2.91 4.50
C GLU A 237 4.15 1.77 5.36
N PRO A 238 4.84 2.05 6.47
CA PRO A 238 5.22 1.05 7.43
C PRO A 238 3.97 0.36 8.00
N SER A 239 3.82 -0.93 7.73
CA SER A 239 2.59 -1.69 8.01
C SER A 239 2.81 -2.91 8.89
N GLY A 240 4.06 -3.15 9.28
CA GLY A 240 4.43 -4.25 10.16
C GLY A 240 5.93 -4.40 10.27
N TYR A 241 6.36 -5.36 11.06
CA TYR A 241 7.78 -5.68 11.21
C TYR A 241 8.02 -7.14 11.52
N ILE A 242 9.23 -7.60 11.21
CA ILE A 242 9.73 -8.94 11.45
C ILE A 242 11.02 -8.82 12.26
N GLY A 243 11.19 -9.66 13.28
CA GLY A 243 12.44 -9.88 13.99
C GLY A 243 12.75 -11.37 13.99
N ILE A 244 13.90 -11.76 13.44
CA ILE A 244 14.35 -13.15 13.34
C ILE A 244 15.76 -13.30 13.90
N GLN A 245 16.09 -14.52 14.33
CA GLN A 245 17.42 -14.87 14.83
C GLN A 245 17.74 -16.31 14.43
N LEU A 246 18.97 -16.58 13.98
CA LEU A 246 19.40 -17.92 13.61
C LEU A 246 20.06 -18.62 14.81
N PHE A 247 19.50 -19.74 15.23
CA PHE A 247 20.07 -20.61 16.24
C PHE A 247 20.55 -21.93 15.60
N GLY A 248 21.84 -22.07 15.41
CA GLY A 248 22.39 -23.22 14.69
C GLY A 248 21.87 -23.29 13.26
N LYS A 249 20.95 -24.23 12.98
CA LYS A 249 20.27 -24.37 11.68
C LYS A 249 18.75 -24.22 11.79
N GLU A 250 18.26 -23.54 12.80
CA GLU A 250 16.85 -23.21 12.97
C GLU A 250 16.67 -21.69 13.01
N LEU A 251 15.76 -21.16 12.19
CA LEU A 251 15.44 -19.76 12.19
C LEU A 251 14.29 -19.48 13.17
N PHE A 252 14.57 -18.73 14.21
CA PHE A 252 13.56 -18.32 15.19
C PHE A 252 12.89 -17.03 14.78
N ILE A 253 11.55 -17.04 14.69
CA ILE A 253 10.74 -15.82 14.55
C ILE A 253 10.47 -15.31 15.95
N SER A 254 11.21 -14.27 16.36
CA SER A 254 10.98 -13.59 17.62
C SER A 254 9.80 -12.62 17.55
N LYS A 255 9.62 -11.99 16.38
CA LYS A 255 8.61 -10.96 16.17
C LYS A 255 8.08 -11.04 14.73
N PHE A 256 6.75 -11.06 14.58
CA PHE A 256 6.09 -10.97 13.27
C PHE A 256 4.72 -10.35 13.45
N TYR A 257 4.62 -9.07 13.20
CA TYR A 257 3.45 -8.27 13.49
C TYR A 257 3.05 -7.41 12.31
N VAL A 258 1.73 -7.24 12.14
CA VAL A 258 1.10 -6.39 11.12
C VAL A 258 0.07 -5.50 11.81
N VAL A 259 0.03 -4.22 11.46
CA VAL A 259 -0.97 -3.26 11.97
C VAL A 259 -2.39 -3.72 11.67
N LYS A 260 -3.34 -3.35 12.51
CA LYS A 260 -4.73 -3.83 12.49
C LYS A 260 -5.40 -3.63 11.12
N GLU A 261 -5.27 -2.45 10.55
CA GLU A 261 -5.89 -2.01 9.31
C GLU A 261 -5.41 -2.81 8.08
N LYS A 262 -4.28 -3.48 8.22
CA LYS A 262 -3.66 -4.29 7.15
C LYS A 262 -3.73 -5.81 7.42
N ARG A 263 -4.35 -6.24 8.52
CA ARG A 263 -4.61 -7.69 8.76
C ARG A 263 -5.67 -8.19 7.79
N GLY A 264 -5.51 -9.42 7.32
CA GLY A 264 -6.42 -10.01 6.32
C GLY A 264 -6.12 -9.61 4.87
N THR A 265 -5.20 -8.68 4.59
CA THR A 265 -4.84 -8.22 3.23
C THR A 265 -3.81 -9.09 2.52
N GLY A 266 -3.29 -10.15 3.18
CA GLY A 266 -2.26 -11.02 2.63
C GLY A 266 -0.84 -10.75 3.14
N LEU A 267 -0.60 -9.63 3.86
CA LEU A 267 0.73 -9.26 4.37
C LEU A 267 1.39 -10.36 5.22
N GLY A 268 0.60 -11.01 6.07
CA GLY A 268 1.10 -12.13 6.88
C GLY A 268 1.61 -13.29 6.04
N LYS A 269 0.88 -13.64 4.95
CA LYS A 269 1.30 -14.70 4.03
C LYS A 269 2.59 -14.34 3.28
N ASP A 270 2.71 -13.10 2.81
CA ASP A 270 3.88 -12.67 2.05
C ASP A 270 5.09 -12.44 2.97
N GLY A 271 4.87 -11.93 4.20
CA GLY A 271 5.91 -11.89 5.23
C GLY A 271 6.46 -13.28 5.57
N LEU A 272 5.60 -14.30 5.70
CA LEU A 272 6.08 -15.68 5.92
C LEU A 272 6.83 -16.23 4.71
N LYS A 273 6.40 -15.97 3.47
CA LYS A 273 7.18 -16.36 2.28
C LYS A 273 8.57 -15.75 2.31
N PHE A 274 8.68 -14.47 2.68
CA PHE A 274 9.97 -13.81 2.87
C PHE A 274 10.82 -14.53 3.94
N ILE A 275 10.24 -14.81 5.11
CA ILE A 275 10.95 -15.52 6.20
C ILE A 275 11.44 -16.91 5.73
N ILE A 276 10.63 -17.66 4.97
CA ILE A 276 11.01 -18.96 4.40
C ILE A 276 12.16 -18.80 3.41
N SER A 277 12.11 -17.79 2.52
CA SER A 277 13.23 -17.51 1.60
C SER A 277 14.51 -17.18 2.38
N ARG A 278 14.40 -16.31 3.39
CA ARG A 278 15.53 -15.94 4.21
C ARG A 278 16.13 -17.11 4.99
N ALA A 279 15.28 -18.01 5.50
CA ALA A 279 15.70 -19.22 6.18
C ALA A 279 16.50 -20.15 5.23
N LYS A 280 16.05 -20.31 3.97
CA LYS A 280 16.79 -21.07 2.94
C LYS A 280 18.15 -20.44 2.64
N GLU A 281 18.23 -19.13 2.48
CA GLU A 281 19.47 -18.38 2.27
C GLU A 281 20.47 -18.58 3.42
N LEU A 282 19.98 -18.66 4.66
CA LEU A 282 20.78 -18.91 5.85
C LEU A 282 21.10 -20.39 6.09
N GLY A 283 20.61 -21.29 5.24
CA GLY A 283 20.82 -22.74 5.38
C GLY A 283 20.06 -23.38 6.54
N ALA A 284 18.98 -22.74 6.99
CA ALA A 284 18.12 -23.30 8.03
C ALA A 284 17.20 -24.38 7.46
N TYR A 285 16.98 -25.44 8.21
CA TYR A 285 16.06 -26.53 7.84
C TYR A 285 14.68 -26.42 8.50
N ALA A 286 14.55 -25.55 9.50
CA ALA A 286 13.26 -25.31 10.16
C ALA A 286 13.11 -23.85 10.59
N ILE A 287 11.86 -23.43 10.71
CA ILE A 287 11.49 -22.17 11.33
C ILE A 287 10.73 -22.47 12.61
N THR A 288 11.08 -21.77 13.69
CA THR A 288 10.45 -21.94 15.01
C THR A 288 9.92 -20.59 15.51
N LEU A 289 8.91 -20.63 16.37
CA LEU A 289 8.39 -19.48 17.09
C LEU A 289 7.76 -19.89 18.42
N THR A 290 7.50 -18.91 19.27
CA THR A 290 6.61 -19.06 20.43
C THR A 290 5.39 -18.16 20.25
N VAL A 291 4.24 -18.59 20.75
CA VAL A 291 2.99 -17.84 20.70
C VAL A 291 2.19 -18.06 21.98
N ASN A 292 1.71 -16.96 22.57
CA ASN A 292 0.91 -17.03 23.80
C ASN A 292 -0.30 -17.95 23.63
N LYS A 293 -0.54 -18.84 24.58
CA LYS A 293 -1.62 -19.83 24.52
C LYS A 293 -3.01 -19.23 24.37
N ASN A 294 -3.19 -18.00 24.86
CA ASN A 294 -4.45 -17.27 24.73
C ASN A 294 -4.59 -16.52 23.38
N ASN A 295 -3.55 -16.50 22.57
CA ASN A 295 -3.57 -15.87 21.24
C ASN A 295 -4.10 -16.84 20.17
N ILE A 296 -5.36 -17.25 20.31
CA ILE A 296 -6.02 -18.25 19.45
C ILE A 296 -5.98 -17.88 17.96
N ASN A 297 -6.11 -16.59 17.64
CA ASN A 297 -6.11 -16.11 16.25
C ASN A 297 -4.74 -16.32 15.58
N SER A 298 -3.65 -15.99 16.28
CA SER A 298 -2.30 -16.20 15.75
C SER A 298 -1.96 -17.69 15.66
N ILE A 299 -2.35 -18.50 16.65
CA ILE A 299 -2.16 -19.96 16.63
C ILE A 299 -2.81 -20.54 15.36
N ARG A 300 -4.10 -20.27 15.14
CA ARG A 300 -4.82 -20.73 13.93
C ARG A 300 -4.21 -20.22 12.62
N ALA A 301 -3.68 -19.01 12.62
CA ALA A 301 -2.99 -18.46 11.45
C ALA A 301 -1.70 -19.25 11.15
N TYR A 302 -0.87 -19.51 12.15
CA TYR A 302 0.35 -20.31 11.99
C TYR A 302 0.07 -21.76 11.58
N GLU A 303 -0.96 -22.40 12.16
CA GLU A 303 -1.40 -23.75 11.75
C GLU A 303 -1.82 -23.79 10.27
N LYS A 304 -2.60 -22.81 9.81
CA LYS A 304 -2.97 -22.66 8.39
C LYS A 304 -1.75 -22.44 7.46
N MET A 305 -0.68 -21.89 8.00
CA MET A 305 0.59 -21.69 7.28
C MET A 305 1.51 -22.90 7.34
N GLY A 306 1.09 -24.00 8.00
CA GLY A 306 1.80 -25.27 8.07
C GLY A 306 2.67 -25.46 9.30
N PHE A 307 2.64 -24.56 10.27
CA PHE A 307 3.31 -24.77 11.55
C PHE A 307 2.58 -25.84 12.37
N ILE A 308 3.36 -26.66 13.06
CA ILE A 308 2.85 -27.65 14.03
C ILE A 308 3.22 -27.22 15.44
N ASN A 309 2.34 -27.47 16.39
CA ASN A 309 2.63 -27.29 17.82
C ASN A 309 3.53 -28.45 18.30
N THR A 310 4.70 -28.10 18.82
CA THR A 310 5.71 -29.07 19.32
C THR A 310 5.80 -29.12 20.84
N GLY A 311 4.94 -28.38 21.54
CA GLY A 311 4.91 -28.38 23.01
C GLY A 311 4.67 -26.98 23.59
N SER A 312 4.88 -26.86 24.89
CA SER A 312 4.70 -25.61 25.64
C SER A 312 6.01 -25.16 26.25
N VAL A 313 6.11 -23.86 26.53
CA VAL A 313 7.19 -23.25 27.29
C VAL A 313 6.63 -22.19 28.23
N VAL A 314 7.10 -22.20 29.46
CA VAL A 314 6.84 -21.14 30.44
C VAL A 314 8.17 -20.45 30.69
N ALA A 315 8.23 -19.15 30.45
CA ALA A 315 9.43 -18.35 30.61
C ALA A 315 9.17 -17.17 31.56
N ASP A 316 10.00 -17.01 32.56
CA ASP A 316 10.08 -15.78 33.35
C ASP A 316 10.74 -14.70 32.48
N ILE A 317 10.05 -13.59 32.27
CA ILE A 317 10.55 -12.48 31.44
C ILE A 317 11.02 -11.28 32.30
N GLY A 318 11.05 -11.45 33.62
CA GLY A 318 11.44 -10.43 34.57
C GLY A 318 10.27 -9.61 35.13
N ALA A 319 10.54 -8.81 36.14
CA ALA A 319 9.56 -7.96 36.83
C ALA A 319 8.32 -8.71 37.39
N GLY A 320 8.42 -10.04 37.58
CA GLY A 320 7.33 -10.91 38.05
C GLY A 320 6.37 -11.33 36.94
N PHE A 321 6.66 -11.06 35.69
CA PHE A 321 5.85 -11.46 34.56
C PHE A 321 6.33 -12.79 33.93
N VAL A 322 5.37 -13.56 33.44
CA VAL A 322 5.59 -14.88 32.87
C VAL A 322 4.94 -14.94 31.47
N MET A 323 5.65 -15.55 30.52
CA MET A 323 5.11 -15.93 29.21
C MET A 323 4.78 -17.44 29.24
N ASP A 324 3.48 -17.77 28.99
CA ASP A 324 3.03 -19.16 28.84
C ASP A 324 2.62 -19.38 27.38
N ASP A 325 3.56 -19.96 26.62
CA ASP A 325 3.50 -20.04 25.17
C ASP A 325 3.47 -21.47 24.67
N TYR A 326 2.90 -21.66 23.46
CA TYR A 326 3.17 -22.81 22.62
C TYR A 326 4.43 -22.59 21.80
N LYS A 327 5.21 -23.67 21.62
CA LYS A 327 6.29 -23.74 20.63
C LYS A 327 5.72 -24.25 19.32
N MET A 328 5.92 -23.52 18.25
CA MET A 328 5.46 -23.90 16.91
C MET A 328 6.65 -24.04 15.96
N ARG A 329 6.58 -24.99 15.03
CA ARG A 329 7.64 -25.36 14.14
C ARG A 329 7.14 -25.62 12.71
N LEU A 330 7.87 -25.12 11.73
CA LEU A 330 7.68 -25.37 10.30
C LEU A 330 8.96 -25.96 9.71
N GLU A 331 8.91 -27.17 9.13
CA GLU A 331 10.01 -27.76 8.38
C GLU A 331 10.13 -27.11 7.00
N ILE A 332 11.36 -26.75 6.62
CA ILE A 332 11.65 -26.21 5.29
C ILE A 332 12.01 -27.37 4.38
N LYS A 333 11.12 -27.67 3.44
CA LYS A 333 11.44 -28.61 2.37
C LYS A 333 12.49 -27.98 1.46
N GLY A 334 13.54 -28.72 1.18
CA GLY A 334 14.63 -28.34 0.31
C GLY A 334 14.18 -28.00 -1.12
#